data_d94a93b87e482a7ef360a49b4ef39ca7
#
_entry.id   d94a93b87e482a7ef360a49b4ef39ca7
#
_cell.length_a   1.000
_cell.length_b   1.000
_cell.length_c   1.000
_cell.angle_alpha   90.00
_cell.angle_beta   90.00
_cell.angle_gamma   90.00
#
_symmetry.space_group_name_H-M   'P 1'
#
loop_
_entity.id
_entity.type
_entity.pdbx_description
1 polymer ?
#
loop_
_entity_poly.entity_id
_entity_poly.type
_entity_poly.pdbx_seq_one_letter_code
_entity_poly.pdbx_strand_id
1 'polypeptide(L)'
;LKGKKIALVYHDSPFGKEPIPLLQERARNHGFELQLLPVTPPGVEQKATWLQVRQSKPDYVVLWGWGVMNSTAIKEAQATGYPREKMYGVWWAGAEPDVKDVADGAKGYNAVTIQHGAEPNADIVKFMLSQIHDKGQGTGPKEEVGQVLYLRGVMSAMIGIEGIRSAQERFGKGKVMTGEQVRWGLENLNLTQAKLDALGFKGVMRPISTSCMDHMGAAWTRIHTWNGKAWEFTSDWMQADEQILKPLVKSTADKYAAEKKLTRRTGQDCQS
;
A
#
# COMPACT_ATOMS: atom_id res chain seq x y z
N LEU A 1 15.11 13.18 -12.87
CA LEU A 1 15.41 13.52 -11.46
C LEU A 1 16.83 14.09 -11.25
N LYS A 2 17.67 14.13 -12.31
CA LYS A 2 19.06 14.61 -12.22
C LYS A 2 19.12 16.02 -11.58
N GLY A 3 19.96 16.15 -10.56
CA GLY A 3 20.15 17.38 -9.82
C GLY A 3 19.02 17.76 -8.84
N LYS A 4 17.99 16.91 -8.69
CA LYS A 4 16.93 17.10 -7.72
C LYS A 4 17.36 16.63 -6.33
N LYS A 5 16.75 17.19 -5.29
CA LYS A 5 16.89 16.74 -3.91
C LYS A 5 15.59 16.08 -3.46
N ILE A 6 15.68 14.86 -2.98
CA ILE A 6 14.56 14.10 -2.43
C ILE A 6 14.84 13.81 -0.95
N ALA A 7 13.92 14.17 -0.08
CA ALA A 7 13.98 13.79 1.33
C ALA A 7 13.05 12.59 1.58
N LEU A 8 13.57 11.55 2.20
CA LEU A 8 12.78 10.45 2.74
C LEU A 8 12.55 10.72 4.24
N VAL A 9 11.33 11.08 4.59
CA VAL A 9 10.86 11.15 5.98
C VAL A 9 10.26 9.79 6.32
N TYR A 10 10.89 9.04 7.20
CA TYR A 10 10.52 7.64 7.41
C TYR A 10 10.43 7.27 8.90
N HIS A 11 9.53 6.35 9.19
CA HIS A 11 9.38 5.75 10.51
C HIS A 11 10.66 4.96 10.86
N ASP A 12 11.31 5.26 11.97
CA ASP A 12 12.57 4.61 12.36
C ASP A 12 12.32 3.18 12.88
N SER A 13 11.99 2.30 11.96
CA SER A 13 11.73 0.88 12.17
C SER A 13 12.14 0.07 10.93
N PRO A 14 12.14 -1.27 10.99
CA PRO A 14 12.37 -2.11 9.81
C PRO A 14 11.51 -1.72 8.61
N PHE A 15 10.21 -1.47 8.83
CA PHE A 15 9.28 -1.02 7.79
C PHE A 15 9.73 0.30 7.13
N GLY A 16 10.03 1.32 7.93
CA GLY A 16 10.40 2.64 7.40
C GLY A 16 11.74 2.65 6.66
N LYS A 17 12.60 1.66 6.95
CA LYS A 17 13.92 1.49 6.31
C LYS A 17 13.89 0.67 5.02
N GLU A 18 12.78 -0.01 4.72
CA GLU A 18 12.65 -0.84 3.51
C GLU A 18 13.02 -0.13 2.20
N PRO A 19 12.59 1.12 1.94
CA PRO A 19 12.87 1.79 0.67
C PRO A 19 14.31 2.32 0.56
N ILE A 20 15.09 2.40 1.65
CA ILE A 20 16.39 3.07 1.66
C ILE A 20 17.37 2.47 0.65
N PRO A 21 17.62 1.15 0.61
CA PRO A 21 18.57 0.57 -0.35
C PRO A 21 18.19 0.85 -1.80
N LEU A 22 16.88 0.74 -2.11
CA LEU A 22 16.35 1.02 -3.44
C LEU A 22 16.53 2.50 -3.80
N LEU A 23 16.16 3.42 -2.91
CA LEU A 23 16.27 4.87 -3.16
C LEU A 23 17.73 5.31 -3.30
N GLN A 24 18.66 4.73 -2.52
CA GLN A 24 20.08 4.99 -2.66
C GLN A 24 20.63 4.52 -4.02
N GLU A 25 20.21 3.36 -4.49
CA GLU A 25 20.57 2.88 -5.84
C GLU A 25 19.98 3.79 -6.91
N ARG A 26 18.70 4.15 -6.81
CA ARG A 26 18.04 5.07 -7.76
C ARG A 26 18.68 6.46 -7.74
N ALA A 27 19.12 6.95 -6.57
CA ALA A 27 19.84 8.23 -6.46
C ALA A 27 21.13 8.21 -7.28
N ARG A 28 21.94 7.15 -7.15
CA ARG A 28 23.15 6.97 -7.97
C ARG A 28 22.84 6.89 -9.47
N ASN A 29 21.85 6.11 -9.84
CA ASN A 29 21.52 5.85 -11.25
C ASN A 29 20.88 7.04 -11.95
N HIS A 30 20.13 7.87 -11.23
CA HIS A 30 19.41 9.03 -11.80
C HIS A 30 19.98 10.37 -11.42
N GLY A 31 21.04 10.43 -10.61
CA GLY A 31 21.76 11.66 -10.26
C GLY A 31 20.95 12.62 -9.40
N PHE A 32 20.10 12.15 -8.49
CA PHE A 32 19.45 12.98 -7.48
C PHE A 32 20.13 12.81 -6.10
N GLU A 33 20.04 13.86 -5.26
CA GLU A 33 20.46 13.81 -3.87
C GLU A 33 19.37 13.17 -3.01
N LEU A 34 19.72 12.22 -2.16
CA LEU A 34 18.81 11.59 -1.20
C LEU A 34 19.18 12.01 0.22
N GLN A 35 18.24 12.66 0.91
CA GLN A 35 18.33 13.00 2.32
C GLN A 35 17.47 12.02 3.13
N LEU A 36 18.06 11.39 4.16
CA LEU A 36 17.35 10.46 5.04
C LEU A 36 17.01 11.15 6.35
N LEU A 37 15.72 11.18 6.70
CA LEU A 37 15.17 11.85 7.86
C LEU A 37 14.35 10.86 8.70
N PRO A 38 14.98 10.15 9.68
CA PRO A 38 14.27 9.23 10.56
C PRO A 38 13.36 9.98 11.52
N VAL A 39 12.19 9.39 11.79
CA VAL A 39 11.24 9.85 12.79
C VAL A 39 11.05 8.74 13.82
N THR A 40 11.34 9.05 15.09
CA THR A 40 11.21 8.09 16.19
C THR A 40 9.72 7.70 16.40
N PRO A 41 9.43 6.39 16.52
CA PRO A 41 8.06 5.94 16.83
C PRO A 41 7.53 6.54 18.15
N PRO A 42 6.21 6.85 18.23
CA PRO A 42 5.15 6.65 17.23
C PRO A 42 5.05 7.75 16.17
N GLY A 43 5.96 8.70 16.14
CA GLY A 43 6.01 9.74 15.12
C GLY A 43 5.23 11.02 15.43
N VAL A 44 5.01 11.32 16.71
CA VAL A 44 4.33 12.56 17.16
C VAL A 44 5.28 13.76 17.27
N GLU A 45 6.58 13.50 17.43
CA GLU A 45 7.60 14.54 17.59
C GLU A 45 8.37 14.74 16.27
N GLN A 46 7.93 15.68 15.42
CA GLN A 46 8.51 15.86 14.09
C GLN A 46 8.99 17.29 13.80
N LYS A 47 8.87 18.23 14.74
CA LYS A 47 9.27 19.64 14.53
C LYS A 47 10.70 19.78 14.01
N ALA A 48 11.66 19.08 14.65
CA ALA A 48 13.06 19.12 14.25
C ALA A 48 13.28 18.58 12.82
N THR A 49 12.58 17.50 12.46
CA THR A 49 12.62 16.90 11.12
C THR A 49 12.12 17.90 10.06
N TRP A 50 10.99 18.55 10.30
CA TRP A 50 10.42 19.49 9.34
C TRP A 50 11.16 20.83 9.28
N LEU A 51 11.85 21.23 10.35
CA LEU A 51 12.82 22.33 10.29
C LEU A 51 14.00 21.98 9.38
N GLN A 52 14.50 20.73 9.41
CA GLN A 52 15.53 20.27 8.47
C GLN A 52 15.01 20.26 7.02
N VAL A 53 13.77 19.80 6.77
CA VAL A 53 13.14 19.90 5.44
C VAL A 53 13.07 21.35 4.96
N ARG A 54 12.64 22.27 5.84
CA ARG A 54 12.60 23.72 5.51
C ARG A 54 13.97 24.28 5.17
N GLN A 55 15.02 23.88 5.89
CA GLN A 55 16.40 24.34 5.66
C GLN A 55 16.99 23.76 4.36
N SER A 56 16.82 22.45 4.16
CA SER A 56 17.37 21.73 3.00
C SER A 56 16.60 21.95 1.71
N LYS A 57 15.35 22.40 1.79
CA LYS A 57 14.46 22.72 0.66
C LYS A 57 14.43 21.60 -0.40
N PRO A 58 14.10 20.36 -0.07
CA PRO A 58 14.05 19.29 -1.06
C PRO A 58 13.00 19.59 -2.14
N ASP A 59 13.26 19.15 -3.37
CA ASP A 59 12.27 19.23 -4.46
C ASP A 59 11.06 18.38 -4.18
N TYR A 60 11.26 17.21 -3.53
CA TYR A 60 10.19 16.28 -3.14
C TYR A 60 10.46 15.67 -1.78
N VAL A 61 9.37 15.35 -1.06
CA VAL A 61 9.39 14.56 0.16
C VAL A 61 8.65 13.26 -0.10
N VAL A 62 9.30 12.13 0.17
CA VAL A 62 8.67 10.82 0.27
C VAL A 62 8.38 10.57 1.75
N LEU A 63 7.12 10.37 2.10
CA LEU A 63 6.69 10.04 3.47
C LEU A 63 6.48 8.53 3.58
N TRP A 64 7.35 7.86 4.32
CA TRP A 64 7.28 6.41 4.57
C TRP A 64 6.91 6.15 6.02
N GLY A 65 5.66 6.40 6.32
CA GLY A 65 5.10 6.34 7.67
C GLY A 65 3.78 5.59 7.72
N TRP A 66 3.23 5.50 8.92
CA TRP A 66 1.92 4.95 9.19
C TRP A 66 1.32 5.57 10.47
N GLY A 67 -0.02 5.47 10.60
CA GLY A 67 -0.71 5.94 11.79
C GLY A 67 -0.52 7.44 12.05
N VAL A 68 -0.39 7.81 13.32
CA VAL A 68 -0.28 9.20 13.76
C VAL A 68 0.91 9.96 13.16
N MET A 69 1.95 9.25 12.73
CA MET A 69 3.10 9.87 12.06
C MET A 69 2.66 10.63 10.81
N ASN A 70 1.70 10.10 10.04
CA ASN A 70 1.28 10.68 8.77
C ASN A 70 0.60 12.03 8.94
N SER A 71 -0.45 12.09 9.76
CA SER A 71 -1.17 13.33 10.04
C SER A 71 -0.27 14.38 10.69
N THR A 72 0.64 13.96 11.57
CA THR A 72 1.65 14.85 12.16
C THR A 72 2.60 15.40 11.10
N ALA A 73 3.10 14.54 10.18
CA ALA A 73 3.97 14.99 9.09
C ALA A 73 3.30 16.04 8.21
N ILE A 74 2.03 15.86 7.87
CA ILE A 74 1.28 16.80 7.04
C ILE A 74 1.03 18.12 7.79
N LYS A 75 0.72 18.09 9.09
CA LYS A 75 0.58 19.26 9.96
C LYS A 75 1.88 20.06 10.05
N GLU A 76 3.00 19.39 10.28
CA GLU A 76 4.32 20.03 10.37
C GLU A 76 4.79 20.57 9.02
N ALA A 77 4.48 19.89 7.92
CA ALA A 77 4.71 20.41 6.57
C ALA A 77 3.94 21.73 6.34
N GLN A 78 2.68 21.80 6.78
CA GLN A 78 1.90 23.03 6.73
C GLN A 78 2.54 24.12 7.58
N ALA A 79 2.90 23.84 8.82
CA ALA A 79 3.48 24.80 9.75
C ALA A 79 4.83 25.35 9.25
N THR A 80 5.61 24.56 8.53
CA THR A 80 6.89 24.98 7.94
C THR A 80 6.78 25.57 6.53
N GLY A 81 5.57 25.61 5.96
CA GLY A 81 5.31 26.14 4.61
C GLY A 81 5.80 25.22 3.49
N TYR A 82 6.05 23.96 3.73
CA TYR A 82 6.44 23.02 2.68
C TYR A 82 5.22 22.67 1.79
N PRO A 83 5.32 22.71 0.45
CA PRO A 83 4.20 22.48 -0.47
C PRO A 83 3.72 21.01 -0.41
N ARG A 84 2.41 20.79 -0.19
CA ARG A 84 1.83 19.42 -0.15
C ARG A 84 1.91 18.72 -1.50
N GLU A 85 1.86 19.47 -2.59
CA GLU A 85 1.98 18.96 -3.97
C GLU A 85 3.34 18.29 -4.25
N LYS A 86 4.31 18.54 -3.39
CA LYS A 86 5.66 17.93 -3.44
C LYS A 86 5.83 16.78 -2.45
N MET A 87 4.78 16.39 -1.75
CA MET A 87 4.78 15.27 -0.81
C MET A 87 4.11 14.05 -1.43
N TYR A 88 4.75 12.90 -1.26
CA TYR A 88 4.26 11.60 -1.75
C TYR A 88 4.32 10.58 -0.63
N GLY A 89 3.17 10.20 -0.11
CA GLY A 89 3.06 9.16 0.90
C GLY A 89 3.12 7.76 0.32
N VAL A 90 3.70 6.84 1.07
CA VAL A 90 3.55 5.40 0.81
C VAL A 90 2.06 5.01 0.96
N TRP A 91 1.67 3.85 0.44
CA TRP A 91 0.27 3.40 0.50
C TRP A 91 -0.34 3.32 1.91
N TRP A 92 0.48 3.22 2.98
CA TRP A 92 0.05 3.35 4.39
C TRP A 92 -0.16 4.80 4.85
N ALA A 93 0.21 5.77 4.03
CA ALA A 93 0.09 7.20 4.33
C ALA A 93 -0.86 7.90 3.34
N GLY A 94 -1.90 7.20 2.87
CA GLY A 94 -2.85 7.70 1.87
C GLY A 94 -4.28 7.30 2.17
N ALA A 95 -4.74 7.54 3.39
CA ALA A 95 -6.11 7.28 3.80
C ALA A 95 -6.75 8.52 4.46
N GLU A 96 -8.05 8.50 4.64
CA GLU A 96 -8.82 9.62 5.22
C GLU A 96 -8.31 10.04 6.61
N PRO A 97 -7.95 9.12 7.54
CA PRO A 97 -7.41 9.50 8.84
C PRO A 97 -6.11 10.31 8.78
N ASP A 98 -5.32 10.15 7.70
CA ASP A 98 -4.05 10.86 7.55
C ASP A 98 -4.25 12.35 7.25
N VAL A 99 -5.36 12.72 6.61
CA VAL A 99 -5.60 14.06 6.05
C VAL A 99 -6.80 14.79 6.67
N LYS A 100 -7.78 14.06 7.22
CA LYS A 100 -9.06 14.60 7.69
C LYS A 100 -8.89 15.67 8.78
N ASP A 101 -7.99 15.44 9.74
CA ASP A 101 -7.73 16.36 10.85
C ASP A 101 -6.87 17.57 10.47
N VAL A 102 -6.29 17.56 9.27
CA VAL A 102 -5.47 18.67 8.74
C VAL A 102 -6.30 19.58 7.82
N ALA A 103 -7.46 19.10 7.39
CA ALA A 103 -8.41 19.82 6.55
C ALA A 103 -7.74 20.43 5.29
N ASP A 104 -7.93 21.73 5.05
CA ASP A 104 -7.35 22.45 3.92
C ASP A 104 -5.81 22.41 3.90
N GLY A 105 -5.17 22.23 5.06
CA GLY A 105 -3.71 22.12 5.16
C GLY A 105 -3.14 20.88 4.49
N ALA A 106 -3.96 19.85 4.23
CA ALA A 106 -3.56 18.64 3.52
C ALA A 106 -3.82 18.73 2.01
N LYS A 107 -4.53 19.75 1.53
CA LYS A 107 -4.85 19.89 0.10
C LYS A 107 -3.59 19.86 -0.77
N GLY A 108 -3.63 19.04 -1.83
CA GLY A 108 -2.49 18.81 -2.72
C GLY A 108 -1.58 17.65 -2.30
N TYR A 109 -1.74 17.09 -1.10
CA TYR A 109 -0.96 15.94 -0.66
C TYR A 109 -1.24 14.72 -1.54
N ASN A 110 -0.17 14.07 -2.00
CA ASN A 110 -0.23 12.88 -2.84
C ASN A 110 0.11 11.63 -2.04
N ALA A 111 -0.51 10.52 -2.40
CA ALA A 111 -0.12 9.22 -1.89
C ALA A 111 -0.25 8.13 -2.95
N VAL A 112 0.50 7.07 -2.76
CA VAL A 112 0.43 5.86 -3.60
C VAL A 112 -0.71 4.98 -3.09
N THR A 113 -1.48 4.40 -3.99
CA THR A 113 -2.47 3.37 -3.65
C THR A 113 -2.34 2.15 -4.55
N ILE A 114 -2.55 0.97 -3.97
CA ILE A 114 -2.49 -0.33 -4.66
C ILE A 114 -3.88 -0.84 -5.07
N GLN A 115 -4.94 -0.19 -4.62
CA GLN A 115 -6.34 -0.42 -4.98
C GLN A 115 -6.98 0.91 -5.39
N HIS A 116 -8.26 0.88 -5.71
CA HIS A 116 -9.04 2.10 -5.79
C HIS A 116 -8.94 2.84 -4.44
N GLY A 117 -8.77 4.16 -4.48
CA GLY A 117 -8.78 4.98 -3.26
C GLY A 117 -10.11 4.87 -2.52
N ALA A 118 -10.74 5.99 -2.21
CA ALA A 118 -12.13 5.99 -1.79
C ALA A 118 -13.05 5.82 -3.00
N GLU A 119 -13.88 4.79 -3.02
CA GLU A 119 -14.82 4.51 -4.13
C GLU A 119 -16.22 4.17 -3.59
N PRO A 120 -16.97 5.20 -3.16
CA PRO A 120 -18.29 4.99 -2.57
C PRO A 120 -19.34 4.45 -3.55
N ASN A 121 -19.07 4.56 -4.85
CA ASN A 121 -20.00 4.12 -5.91
C ASN A 121 -19.73 2.71 -6.44
N ALA A 122 -18.69 2.04 -5.97
CA ALA A 122 -18.39 0.66 -6.38
C ALA A 122 -19.54 -0.28 -6.01
N ASP A 123 -19.78 -1.30 -6.84
CA ASP A 123 -20.89 -2.23 -6.61
C ASP A 123 -20.74 -3.00 -5.29
N ILE A 124 -19.51 -3.36 -4.91
CA ILE A 124 -19.24 -3.97 -3.60
C ILE A 124 -19.61 -3.04 -2.44
N VAL A 125 -19.38 -1.72 -2.58
CA VAL A 125 -19.75 -0.73 -1.55
C VAL A 125 -21.26 -0.63 -1.45
N LYS A 126 -21.97 -0.53 -2.58
CA LYS A 126 -23.44 -0.54 -2.61
C LYS A 126 -24.01 -1.82 -1.98
N PHE A 127 -23.40 -2.97 -2.26
CA PHE A 127 -23.77 -4.23 -1.64
C PHE A 127 -23.59 -4.19 -0.12
N MET A 128 -22.44 -3.75 0.37
CA MET A 128 -22.16 -3.64 1.82
C MET A 128 -23.14 -2.71 2.52
N LEU A 129 -23.47 -1.57 1.91
CA LEU A 129 -24.45 -0.64 2.44
C LEU A 129 -25.84 -1.29 2.51
N SER A 130 -26.35 -1.81 1.40
CA SER A 130 -27.72 -2.31 1.30
C SER A 130 -27.96 -3.65 2.00
N GLN A 131 -26.96 -4.54 2.01
CA GLN A 131 -27.13 -5.89 2.55
C GLN A 131 -26.63 -6.06 3.99
N ILE A 132 -25.82 -5.13 4.48
CA ILE A 132 -25.24 -5.22 5.83
C ILE A 132 -25.66 -4.03 6.68
N HIS A 133 -25.28 -2.80 6.32
CA HIS A 133 -25.54 -1.63 7.15
C HIS A 133 -27.03 -1.30 7.24
N ASP A 134 -27.76 -1.25 6.13
CA ASP A 134 -29.19 -0.93 6.11
C ASP A 134 -30.06 -2.00 6.78
N LYS A 135 -29.49 -3.20 7.01
CA LYS A 135 -30.12 -4.28 7.78
C LYS A 135 -29.69 -4.31 9.26
N GLY A 136 -28.95 -3.31 9.73
CA GLY A 136 -28.49 -3.24 11.10
C GLY A 136 -27.42 -4.29 11.48
N GLN A 137 -26.73 -4.87 10.50
CA GLN A 137 -25.68 -5.88 10.71
C GLN A 137 -24.27 -5.29 10.68
N GLY A 138 -24.12 -4.01 10.33
CA GLY A 138 -22.86 -3.29 10.38
C GLY A 138 -22.61 -2.67 11.75
N THR A 139 -21.36 -2.70 12.21
CA THR A 139 -20.97 -2.18 13.54
C THR A 139 -20.17 -0.88 13.49
N GLY A 140 -19.61 -0.54 12.34
CA GLY A 140 -18.84 0.70 12.15
C GLY A 140 -19.69 1.87 11.61
N PRO A 141 -19.12 3.08 11.55
CA PRO A 141 -19.79 4.24 10.97
C PRO A 141 -20.12 4.00 9.49
N LYS A 142 -21.39 4.22 9.12
CA LYS A 142 -21.86 3.99 7.74
C LYS A 142 -21.14 4.87 6.72
N GLU A 143 -20.79 6.09 7.12
CA GLU A 143 -20.06 7.07 6.30
C GLU A 143 -18.62 6.67 5.97
N GLU A 144 -18.07 5.69 6.67
CA GLU A 144 -16.72 5.16 6.40
C GLU A 144 -16.72 4.01 5.39
N VAL A 145 -17.91 3.47 5.07
CA VAL A 145 -18.04 2.41 4.06
C VAL A 145 -17.64 2.95 2.69
N GLY A 146 -16.65 2.34 2.08
CA GLY A 146 -16.09 2.78 0.80
C GLY A 146 -14.88 3.70 0.91
N GLN A 147 -14.44 4.08 2.13
CA GLN A 147 -13.17 4.76 2.34
C GLN A 147 -11.98 3.83 2.08
N VAL A 148 -10.78 4.42 1.94
CA VAL A 148 -9.55 3.68 1.56
C VAL A 148 -9.28 2.48 2.46
N LEU A 149 -9.31 2.65 3.79
CA LEU A 149 -9.00 1.56 4.73
C LEU A 149 -10.11 0.50 4.75
N TYR A 150 -11.38 0.92 4.62
CA TYR A 150 -12.51 0.00 4.54
C TYR A 150 -12.38 -0.91 3.31
N LEU A 151 -12.17 -0.33 2.12
CA LEU A 151 -12.00 -1.09 0.88
C LEU A 151 -10.77 -2.01 0.92
N ARG A 152 -9.70 -1.58 1.58
CA ARG A 152 -8.52 -2.43 1.79
C ARG A 152 -8.86 -3.68 2.62
N GLY A 153 -9.64 -3.52 3.68
CA GLY A 153 -10.14 -4.63 4.49
C GLY A 153 -11.03 -5.58 3.68
N VAL A 154 -11.96 -5.03 2.90
CA VAL A 154 -12.88 -5.82 2.04
C VAL A 154 -12.10 -6.58 0.97
N MET A 155 -11.10 -5.95 0.34
CA MET A 155 -10.21 -6.62 -0.63
C MET A 155 -9.44 -7.79 0.01
N SER A 156 -8.85 -7.56 1.18
CA SER A 156 -8.08 -8.59 1.89
C SER A 156 -8.96 -9.78 2.24
N ALA A 157 -10.18 -9.53 2.71
CA ALA A 157 -11.16 -10.58 2.99
C ALA A 157 -11.56 -11.36 1.72
N MET A 158 -11.82 -10.65 0.61
CA MET A 158 -12.15 -11.26 -0.68
C MET A 158 -11.02 -12.16 -1.18
N ILE A 159 -9.76 -11.69 -1.13
CA ILE A 159 -8.59 -12.48 -1.54
C ILE A 159 -8.48 -13.76 -0.69
N GLY A 160 -8.67 -13.65 0.63
CA GLY A 160 -8.66 -14.81 1.54
C GLY A 160 -9.76 -15.82 1.19
N ILE A 161 -10.99 -15.35 0.94
CA ILE A 161 -12.12 -16.19 0.57
C ILE A 161 -11.88 -16.88 -0.79
N GLU A 162 -11.37 -16.18 -1.77
CA GLU A 162 -11.07 -16.75 -3.08
C GLU A 162 -9.92 -17.76 -3.04
N GLY A 163 -8.94 -17.58 -2.14
CA GLY A 163 -7.93 -18.59 -1.83
C GLY A 163 -8.55 -19.86 -1.25
N ILE A 164 -9.47 -19.75 -0.29
CA ILE A 164 -10.20 -20.89 0.26
C ILE A 164 -11.06 -21.57 -0.82
N ARG A 165 -11.76 -20.80 -1.66
CA ARG A 165 -12.54 -21.35 -2.79
C ARG A 165 -11.68 -22.14 -3.76
N SER A 166 -10.52 -21.60 -4.16
CA SER A 166 -9.56 -22.32 -5.02
C SER A 166 -9.09 -23.63 -4.39
N ALA A 167 -8.83 -23.62 -3.07
CA ALA A 167 -8.50 -24.84 -2.34
C ALA A 167 -9.66 -25.85 -2.32
N GLN A 168 -10.88 -25.38 -2.10
CA GLN A 168 -12.07 -26.25 -2.09
C GLN A 168 -12.39 -26.82 -3.48
N GLU A 169 -12.15 -26.09 -4.53
CA GLU A 169 -12.30 -26.60 -5.90
C GLU A 169 -11.35 -27.78 -6.18
N ARG A 170 -10.15 -27.76 -5.65
CA ARG A 170 -9.16 -28.84 -5.80
C ARG A 170 -9.36 -30.00 -4.82
N PHE A 171 -9.56 -29.69 -3.53
CA PHE A 171 -9.49 -30.67 -2.45
C PHE A 171 -10.88 -31.15 -1.95
N GLY A 172 -11.95 -30.51 -2.42
CA GLY A 172 -13.34 -30.90 -2.14
C GLY A 172 -14.22 -29.75 -1.68
N LYS A 173 -15.26 -29.46 -2.46
CA LYS A 173 -16.27 -28.43 -2.16
C LYS A 173 -16.92 -28.67 -0.81
N GLY A 174 -17.10 -27.59 -0.04
CA GLY A 174 -17.78 -27.63 1.26
C GLY A 174 -16.98 -28.25 2.41
N LYS A 175 -15.77 -28.73 2.16
CA LYS A 175 -14.90 -29.26 3.21
C LYS A 175 -14.16 -28.13 3.93
N VAL A 176 -13.87 -28.34 5.20
CA VAL A 176 -12.92 -27.52 5.95
C VAL A 176 -11.53 -27.76 5.38
N MET A 177 -10.80 -26.69 5.06
CA MET A 177 -9.45 -26.75 4.50
C MET A 177 -8.40 -26.70 5.61
N THR A 178 -7.32 -27.46 5.45
CA THR A 178 -6.12 -27.31 6.29
C THR A 178 -5.34 -26.04 5.92
N GLY A 179 -4.41 -25.62 6.78
CA GLY A 179 -3.55 -24.46 6.50
C GLY A 179 -2.74 -24.63 5.19
N GLU A 180 -2.21 -25.84 4.93
CA GLU A 180 -1.50 -26.15 3.70
C GLU A 180 -2.40 -26.03 2.46
N GLN A 181 -3.63 -26.50 2.56
CA GLN A 181 -4.60 -26.41 1.47
C GLN A 181 -5.01 -24.95 1.19
N VAL A 182 -5.21 -24.15 2.25
CA VAL A 182 -5.47 -22.69 2.09
C VAL A 182 -4.25 -21.99 1.48
N ARG A 183 -3.05 -22.31 1.95
CA ARG A 183 -1.82 -21.80 1.35
C ARG A 183 -1.75 -22.12 -0.13
N TRP A 184 -2.01 -23.38 -0.50
CA TRP A 184 -2.06 -23.79 -1.91
C TRP A 184 -3.08 -22.93 -2.69
N GLY A 185 -4.26 -22.70 -2.14
CA GLY A 185 -5.29 -21.87 -2.78
C GLY A 185 -4.84 -20.41 -2.99
N LEU A 186 -4.17 -19.84 -1.98
CA LEU A 186 -3.61 -18.49 -2.07
C LEU A 186 -2.43 -18.40 -3.06
N GLU A 187 -1.62 -19.45 -3.17
CA GLU A 187 -0.51 -19.55 -4.14
C GLU A 187 -0.98 -19.87 -5.57
N ASN A 188 -2.26 -20.17 -5.76
CA ASN A 188 -2.86 -20.45 -7.08
C ASN A 188 -4.04 -19.52 -7.38
N LEU A 189 -4.03 -18.31 -6.83
CA LEU A 189 -5.03 -17.32 -7.16
C LEU A 189 -4.87 -16.85 -8.61
N ASN A 190 -6.01 -16.75 -9.28
CA ASN A 190 -6.12 -16.09 -10.58
C ASN A 190 -7.42 -15.27 -10.58
N LEU A 191 -7.30 -14.03 -10.10
CA LEU A 191 -8.39 -13.06 -10.08
C LEU A 191 -8.35 -12.26 -11.38
N THR A 192 -9.00 -12.79 -12.41
CA THR A 192 -9.15 -12.10 -13.70
C THR A 192 -10.07 -10.89 -13.57
N GLN A 193 -10.05 -9.97 -14.54
CA GLN A 193 -10.96 -8.83 -14.56
C GLN A 193 -12.43 -9.27 -14.53
N ALA A 194 -12.79 -10.28 -15.32
CA ALA A 194 -14.16 -10.81 -15.35
C ALA A 194 -14.59 -11.35 -13.97
N LYS A 195 -13.69 -12.01 -13.25
CA LYS A 195 -13.98 -12.50 -11.89
C LYS A 195 -14.13 -11.36 -10.89
N LEU A 196 -13.28 -10.35 -10.97
CA LEU A 196 -13.39 -9.15 -10.13
C LEU A 196 -14.70 -8.39 -10.40
N ASP A 197 -15.09 -8.24 -11.65
CA ASP A 197 -16.34 -7.58 -12.03
C ASP A 197 -17.55 -8.35 -11.49
N ALA A 198 -17.55 -9.68 -11.60
CA ALA A 198 -18.60 -10.54 -11.06
C ALA A 198 -18.71 -10.50 -9.51
N LEU A 199 -17.60 -10.20 -8.81
CA LEU A 199 -17.56 -10.03 -7.36
C LEU A 199 -17.86 -8.60 -6.91
N GLY A 200 -18.17 -7.68 -7.82
CA GLY A 200 -18.47 -6.28 -7.52
C GLY A 200 -17.24 -5.39 -7.34
N PHE A 201 -16.04 -5.86 -7.70
CA PHE A 201 -14.77 -5.13 -7.57
C PHE A 201 -14.34 -4.41 -8.85
N LYS A 202 -15.26 -4.23 -9.80
CA LYS A 202 -15.01 -3.46 -11.02
C LYS A 202 -14.47 -2.07 -10.68
N GLY A 203 -13.30 -1.73 -11.20
CA GLY A 203 -12.63 -0.45 -10.92
C GLY A 203 -11.97 -0.33 -9.55
N VAL A 204 -12.26 -1.23 -8.61
CA VAL A 204 -11.69 -1.18 -7.25
C VAL A 204 -10.26 -1.71 -7.21
N MET A 205 -9.99 -2.78 -7.93
CA MET A 205 -8.64 -3.36 -8.00
C MET A 205 -8.33 -3.90 -9.39
N ARG A 206 -7.05 -4.10 -9.66
CA ARG A 206 -6.55 -4.72 -10.88
C ARG A 206 -6.47 -6.24 -10.72
N PRO A 207 -6.50 -6.99 -11.81
CA PRO A 207 -6.28 -8.43 -11.77
C PRO A 207 -4.99 -8.80 -11.06
N ILE A 208 -5.04 -9.85 -10.25
CA ILE A 208 -3.88 -10.44 -9.58
C ILE A 208 -3.80 -11.92 -9.86
N SER A 209 -2.58 -12.40 -10.02
CA SER A 209 -2.24 -13.81 -10.13
C SER A 209 -1.05 -14.09 -9.23
N THR A 210 -1.14 -15.12 -8.41
CA THR A 210 -0.07 -15.54 -7.50
C THR A 210 0.43 -16.93 -7.87
N SER A 211 1.61 -17.27 -7.42
CA SER A 211 2.16 -18.60 -7.52
C SER A 211 2.97 -18.94 -6.27
N CYS A 212 3.32 -20.21 -6.12
CA CYS A 212 4.22 -20.65 -5.04
C CYS A 212 5.57 -19.92 -5.02
N MET A 213 6.04 -19.43 -6.18
CA MET A 213 7.31 -18.72 -6.32
C MET A 213 7.13 -17.19 -6.28
N ASP A 214 5.93 -16.69 -6.50
CA ASP A 214 5.62 -15.27 -6.51
C ASP A 214 4.29 -15.00 -5.76
N HIS A 215 4.39 -14.58 -4.51
CA HIS A 215 3.25 -14.22 -3.67
C HIS A 215 2.83 -12.74 -3.83
N MET A 216 3.62 -11.95 -4.56
CA MET A 216 3.35 -10.50 -4.71
C MET A 216 2.21 -10.24 -5.70
N GLY A 217 1.97 -11.17 -6.63
CA GLY A 217 1.03 -10.94 -7.72
C GLY A 217 1.49 -9.81 -8.65
N ALA A 218 0.55 -9.04 -9.18
CA ALA A 218 0.87 -7.89 -10.01
C ALA A 218 1.00 -6.63 -9.12
N ALA A 219 2.19 -6.03 -9.10
CA ALA A 219 2.48 -4.84 -8.30
C ALA A 219 1.93 -3.55 -8.97
N TRP A 220 0.61 -3.48 -9.15
CA TRP A 220 -0.06 -2.32 -9.68
C TRP A 220 -0.21 -1.23 -8.62
N THR A 221 0.07 -0.01 -9.01
CA THR A 221 -0.09 1.17 -8.17
C THR A 221 -0.53 2.38 -8.99
N ARG A 222 -1.11 3.37 -8.34
CA ARG A 222 -1.41 4.68 -8.92
C ARG A 222 -1.35 5.74 -7.83
N ILE A 223 -1.29 7.00 -8.24
CA ILE A 223 -1.27 8.14 -7.33
C ILE A 223 -2.68 8.71 -7.21
N HIS A 224 -3.06 9.03 -5.99
CA HIS A 224 -4.20 9.86 -5.68
C HIS A 224 -3.76 11.10 -4.89
N THR A 225 -4.50 12.19 -5.05
CA THR A 225 -4.24 13.48 -4.43
C THR A 225 -5.45 13.90 -3.59
N TRP A 226 -5.20 14.40 -2.40
CA TRP A 226 -6.24 14.96 -1.56
C TRP A 226 -6.65 16.35 -2.04
N ASN A 227 -7.91 16.54 -2.43
CA ASN A 227 -8.41 17.82 -2.93
C ASN A 227 -8.93 18.77 -1.82
N GLY A 228 -8.84 18.34 -0.54
CA GLY A 228 -9.39 19.03 0.63
C GLY A 228 -10.67 18.37 1.17
N LYS A 229 -11.30 17.49 0.41
CA LYS A 229 -12.55 16.79 0.76
C LYS A 229 -12.53 15.30 0.46
N ALA A 230 -11.87 14.91 -0.63
CA ALA A 230 -11.82 13.53 -1.11
C ALA A 230 -10.49 13.25 -1.80
N TRP A 231 -10.17 11.97 -1.92
CA TRP A 231 -9.08 11.49 -2.75
C TRP A 231 -9.50 11.42 -4.22
N GLU A 232 -8.67 11.97 -5.10
CA GLU A 232 -8.85 11.95 -6.56
C GLU A 232 -7.64 11.31 -7.23
N PHE A 233 -7.86 10.45 -8.23
CA PHE A 233 -6.76 9.88 -8.99
C PHE A 233 -6.13 10.92 -9.89
N THR A 234 -4.81 11.05 -9.80
CA THR A 234 -4.01 12.00 -10.58
C THR A 234 -2.98 11.32 -11.48
N SER A 235 -2.94 9.99 -11.48
CA SER A 235 -2.14 9.20 -12.42
C SER A 235 -2.92 8.00 -12.96
N ASP A 236 -2.48 7.48 -14.10
CA ASP A 236 -2.82 6.15 -14.56
C ASP A 236 -2.19 5.07 -13.68
N TRP A 237 -2.60 3.83 -13.91
CA TRP A 237 -1.99 2.68 -13.28
C TRP A 237 -0.55 2.49 -13.75
N MET A 238 0.34 2.26 -12.80
CA MET A 238 1.76 2.00 -13.01
C MET A 238 2.10 0.64 -12.41
N GLN A 239 3.10 0.00 -12.95
CA GLN A 239 3.69 -1.21 -12.34
C GLN A 239 5.07 -0.90 -11.80
N ALA A 240 5.47 -1.61 -10.76
CA ALA A 240 6.84 -1.57 -10.28
C ALA A 240 7.77 -2.14 -11.38
N ASP A 241 8.98 -1.58 -11.44
CA ASP A 241 10.03 -2.11 -12.32
C ASP A 241 10.54 -3.44 -11.76
N GLU A 242 10.03 -4.53 -12.32
CA GLU A 242 10.35 -5.88 -11.88
C GLU A 242 11.83 -6.23 -12.07
N GLN A 243 12.51 -5.65 -13.06
CA GLN A 243 13.94 -5.89 -13.30
C GLN A 243 14.80 -5.38 -12.16
N ILE A 244 14.32 -4.36 -11.45
CA ILE A 244 14.98 -3.81 -10.28
C ILE A 244 14.50 -4.51 -9.00
N LEU A 245 13.17 -4.67 -8.87
CA LEU A 245 12.57 -5.17 -7.65
C LEU A 245 12.87 -6.65 -7.38
N LYS A 246 12.73 -7.53 -8.39
CA LYS A 246 12.94 -8.98 -8.22
C LYS A 246 14.33 -9.37 -7.73
N PRO A 247 15.45 -8.80 -8.25
CA PRO A 247 16.78 -9.09 -7.72
C PRO A 247 16.95 -8.66 -6.25
N LEU A 248 16.40 -7.49 -5.87
CA LEU A 248 16.46 -7.00 -4.49
C LEU A 248 15.68 -7.90 -3.53
N VAL A 249 14.45 -8.28 -3.90
CA VAL A 249 13.63 -9.21 -3.11
C VAL A 249 14.36 -10.55 -2.97
N LYS A 250 14.89 -11.08 -4.07
CA LYS A 250 15.62 -12.35 -4.05
C LYS A 250 16.84 -12.30 -3.14
N SER A 251 17.69 -11.30 -3.29
CA SER A 251 18.92 -11.17 -2.48
C SER A 251 18.63 -11.01 -0.98
N THR A 252 17.59 -10.23 -0.65
CA THR A 252 17.15 -10.04 0.73
C THR A 252 16.59 -11.33 1.32
N ALA A 253 15.78 -12.06 0.56
CA ALA A 253 15.22 -13.34 0.98
C ALA A 253 16.31 -14.41 1.15
N ASP A 254 17.30 -14.47 0.26
CA ASP A 254 18.44 -15.39 0.36
C ASP A 254 19.28 -15.11 1.62
N LYS A 255 19.57 -13.84 1.88
CA LYS A 255 20.30 -13.41 3.08
C LYS A 255 19.53 -13.79 4.35
N TYR A 256 18.26 -13.47 4.43
CA TYR A 256 17.41 -13.79 5.58
C TYR A 256 17.32 -15.32 5.81
N ALA A 257 17.12 -16.10 4.73
CA ALA A 257 17.08 -17.55 4.84
C ALA A 257 18.40 -18.13 5.37
N ALA A 258 19.55 -17.62 4.91
CA ALA A 258 20.85 -18.04 5.40
C ALA A 258 21.04 -17.67 6.89
N GLU A 259 20.72 -16.44 7.29
CA GLU A 259 20.83 -15.98 8.70
C GLU A 259 19.94 -16.81 9.64
N LYS A 260 18.76 -17.19 9.20
CA LYS A 260 17.77 -17.95 9.99
C LYS A 260 17.87 -19.47 9.80
N LYS A 261 18.79 -19.94 8.97
CA LYS A 261 18.96 -21.36 8.61
C LYS A 261 17.65 -21.98 8.08
N LEU A 262 16.93 -21.23 7.25
CA LEU A 262 15.69 -21.67 6.64
C LEU A 262 15.97 -22.33 5.28
N THR A 263 15.33 -23.47 5.03
CA THR A 263 15.32 -24.08 3.69
C THR A 263 14.32 -23.33 2.81
N ARG A 264 14.80 -22.77 1.69
CA ARG A 264 13.93 -22.12 0.73
C ARG A 264 13.20 -23.18 -0.12
N ARG A 265 11.94 -22.91 -0.36
CA ARG A 265 11.15 -23.69 -1.32
C ARG A 265 11.69 -23.48 -2.74
N THR A 266 11.71 -24.54 -3.50
CA THR A 266 12.10 -24.56 -4.92
C THR A 266 10.87 -24.77 -5.79
N GLY A 267 11.01 -24.65 -7.11
CA GLY A 267 9.94 -24.99 -8.04
C GLY A 267 9.44 -26.44 -7.92
N GLN A 268 10.26 -27.37 -7.41
CA GLN A 268 9.85 -28.76 -7.14
C GLN A 268 8.91 -28.83 -5.92
N ASP A 269 9.20 -28.07 -4.87
CA ASP A 269 8.34 -27.99 -3.66
C ASP A 269 6.98 -27.36 -3.95
N CYS A 270 6.84 -26.70 -5.08
CA CYS A 270 5.63 -26.05 -5.54
C CYS A 270 4.68 -26.96 -6.33
N GLN A 271 5.12 -28.17 -6.66
CA GLN A 271 4.33 -29.13 -7.45
C GLN A 271 3.49 -30.09 -6.60
N SER A 272 3.67 -30.07 -5.29
CA SER A 272 2.99 -30.96 -4.33
C SER A 272 1.62 -30.42 -3.88
#